data_69bf30f1b3eba52d43ac733af9c708e0
#
_entry.id   69bf30f1b3eba52d43ac733af9c708e0
#
_cell.length_a   1.000
_cell.length_b   1.000
_cell.length_c   1.000
_cell.angle_alpha   90.00
_cell.angle_beta   90.00
_cell.angle_gamma   90.00
#
_symmetry.space_group_name_H-M   'P 1'
#
loop_
_entity.id
_entity.type
_entity.pdbx_description
1 polymer ?
#
loop_
_entity_poly.entity_id
_entity_poly.type
_entity_poly.pdbx_seq_one_letter_code
_entity_poly.pdbx_strand_id
1 'polypeptide(L)'
;FTGKKSQLVVMSIPVGSDVGEEVHEHVEQTLYIVSGVCTVVLDDVSHVISGGDVVVVTPGTKHNFINTGQEVAKIITTYSPPNHIDGRVHVTKEDADTDAEDEAFGDAQK
;
A
#
# COMPACT_ATOMS: atom_id res chain seq x y z
N PHE A 1 9.24 7.91 -5.44
CA PHE A 1 9.38 8.47 -6.79
C PHE A 1 8.00 8.67 -7.41
N THR A 2 7.77 9.84 -7.95
CA THR A 2 6.51 10.16 -8.63
C THR A 2 6.78 10.52 -10.08
N GLY A 3 6.26 9.70 -10.99
CA GLY A 3 6.27 9.96 -12.42
C GLY A 3 4.99 10.67 -12.85
N LYS A 4 4.80 10.81 -14.17
CA LYS A 4 3.59 11.44 -14.72
C LYS A 4 2.36 10.54 -14.64
N LYS A 5 2.55 9.22 -14.72
CA LYS A 5 1.44 8.25 -14.76
C LYS A 5 1.50 7.22 -13.65
N SER A 6 2.57 7.20 -12.86
CA SER A 6 2.72 6.25 -11.76
C SER A 6 3.59 6.81 -10.66
N GLN A 7 3.46 6.25 -9.49
CA GLN A 7 4.27 6.57 -8.33
C GLN A 7 4.78 5.28 -7.71
N LEU A 8 6.07 5.27 -7.35
CA LEU A 8 6.72 4.14 -6.67
C LEU A 8 6.94 4.51 -5.20
N VAL A 9 6.50 3.64 -4.30
CA VAL A 9 6.67 3.83 -2.85
C VAL A 9 7.22 2.54 -2.25
N VAL A 10 8.18 2.70 -1.33
CA VAL A 10 8.72 1.59 -0.54
C VAL A 10 8.14 1.70 0.86
N MET A 11 7.59 0.60 1.38
CA MET A 11 7.02 0.59 2.72
C MET A 11 7.56 -0.58 3.55
N SER A 12 7.57 -0.37 4.87
CA SER A 12 7.87 -1.39 5.86
C SER A 12 6.72 -1.49 6.84
N ILE A 13 6.25 -2.71 7.07
CA ILE A 13 5.15 -2.95 8.02
C ILE A 13 5.71 -3.77 9.18
N PRO A 14 5.77 -3.19 10.39
CA PRO A 14 6.20 -3.93 11.58
C PRO A 14 5.30 -5.12 11.88
N VAL A 15 5.86 -6.11 12.59
CA VAL A 15 5.10 -7.29 13.03
C VAL A 15 3.85 -6.86 13.80
N GLY A 16 2.71 -7.45 13.46
CA GLY A 16 1.43 -7.17 14.11
C GLY A 16 0.76 -5.87 13.69
N SER A 17 1.42 -5.08 12.83
CA SER A 17 0.88 -3.81 12.33
C SER A 17 0.20 -4.01 10.99
N ASP A 18 -0.59 -3.01 10.58
CA ASP A 18 -1.23 -2.99 9.27
C ASP A 18 -1.13 -1.59 8.65
N VAL A 19 -1.52 -1.48 7.38
CA VAL A 19 -1.54 -0.17 6.69
C VAL A 19 -2.87 0.56 6.86
N GLY A 20 -3.88 -0.11 7.41
CA GLY A 20 -5.24 0.41 7.51
C GLY A 20 -6.08 0.06 6.30
N GLU A 21 -7.38 -0.10 6.54
CA GLU A 21 -8.31 -0.40 5.46
C GLU A 21 -8.54 0.84 4.60
N GLU A 22 -8.39 0.69 3.29
CA GLU A 22 -8.51 1.79 2.34
C GLU A 22 -9.27 1.37 1.09
N VAL A 23 -9.90 2.36 0.45
CA VAL A 23 -10.50 2.24 -0.88
C VAL A 23 -10.01 3.40 -1.73
N HIS A 24 -9.44 3.08 -2.89
CA HIS A 24 -9.02 4.08 -3.88
C HIS A 24 -9.90 3.93 -5.11
N GLU A 25 -10.74 4.93 -5.38
CA GLU A 25 -11.74 4.85 -6.45
C GLU A 25 -11.16 5.06 -7.84
N HIS A 26 -10.00 5.72 -7.94
CA HIS A 26 -9.42 6.14 -9.22
C HIS A 26 -7.98 5.70 -9.41
N VAL A 27 -7.48 4.84 -8.54
CA VAL A 27 -6.08 4.40 -8.53
C VAL A 27 -6.01 2.89 -8.60
N GLU A 28 -5.17 2.39 -9.48
CA GLU A 28 -4.77 1.00 -9.49
C GLU A 28 -3.43 0.87 -8.77
N GLN A 29 -3.36 -0.04 -7.83
CA GLN A 29 -2.18 -0.24 -7.00
C GLN A 29 -1.61 -1.63 -7.23
N THR A 30 -0.31 -1.72 -7.49
CA THR A 30 0.42 -2.99 -7.59
C THR A 30 1.41 -3.06 -6.44
N LEU A 31 1.40 -4.18 -5.71
CA LEU A 31 2.29 -4.40 -4.56
C LEU A 31 3.14 -5.64 -4.81
N TYR A 32 4.44 -5.47 -4.66
CA TYR A 32 5.40 -6.57 -4.70
C TYR A 32 5.97 -6.78 -3.30
N ILE A 33 5.83 -8.00 -2.79
CA ILE A 33 6.33 -8.36 -1.45
C ILE A 33 7.81 -8.74 -1.60
N VAL A 34 8.70 -7.93 -1.04
CA VAL A 34 10.15 -8.16 -1.09
C VAL A 34 10.54 -9.22 -0.06
N SER A 35 10.06 -9.06 1.17
CA SER A 35 10.34 -9.99 2.26
C SER A 35 9.26 -9.92 3.32
N GLY A 36 9.14 -10.98 4.10
CA GLY A 36 8.15 -11.10 5.15
C GLY A 36 6.90 -11.84 4.68
N VAL A 37 5.93 -11.97 5.59
CA VAL A 37 4.65 -12.62 5.35
C VAL A 37 3.55 -11.66 5.75
N CYS A 38 2.58 -11.46 4.86
CA CYS A 38 1.43 -10.60 5.12
C CYS A 38 0.13 -11.33 4.81
N THR A 39 -0.95 -10.86 5.42
CA THR A 39 -2.30 -11.19 4.97
C THR A 39 -2.86 -9.97 4.27
N VAL A 40 -3.25 -10.12 3.02
CA VAL A 40 -3.98 -9.09 2.29
C VAL A 40 -5.47 -9.40 2.34
N VAL A 41 -6.27 -8.38 2.64
CA VAL A 41 -7.74 -8.49 2.62
C VAL A 41 -8.23 -7.65 1.45
N LEU A 42 -8.92 -8.29 0.51
CA LEU A 42 -9.48 -7.66 -0.69
C LEU A 42 -10.99 -7.92 -0.67
N ASP A 43 -11.79 -6.85 -0.48
CA ASP A 43 -13.25 -6.93 -0.39
C ASP A 43 -13.71 -8.06 0.57
N ASP A 44 -13.13 -8.06 1.78
CA ASP A 44 -13.41 -9.02 2.85
C ASP A 44 -12.92 -10.45 2.61
N VAL A 45 -12.14 -10.68 1.54
CA VAL A 45 -11.50 -11.98 1.29
C VAL A 45 -10.02 -11.90 1.64
N SER A 46 -9.55 -12.80 2.50
CA SER A 46 -8.17 -12.80 2.99
C SER A 46 -7.30 -13.77 2.20
N HIS A 47 -6.06 -13.31 1.89
CA HIS A 47 -5.05 -14.13 1.21
C HIS A 47 -3.72 -13.96 1.95
N VAL A 48 -3.00 -15.07 2.15
CA VAL A 48 -1.65 -15.02 2.72
C VAL A 48 -0.65 -14.88 1.57
N ILE A 49 0.23 -13.89 1.69
CA ILE A 49 1.26 -13.58 0.68
C ILE A 49 2.63 -13.48 1.34
N SER A 50 3.68 -13.75 0.58
CA SER A 50 5.06 -13.74 1.08
C SER A 50 6.02 -13.23 0.01
N GLY A 51 7.30 -13.18 0.32
CA GLY A 51 8.32 -12.66 -0.58
C GLY A 51 8.25 -13.29 -1.97
N GLY A 52 8.23 -12.46 -2.99
CA GLY A 52 8.06 -12.84 -4.40
C GLY A 52 6.65 -12.75 -4.93
N ASP A 53 5.64 -12.60 -4.07
CA ASP A 53 4.25 -12.46 -4.50
C ASP A 53 3.94 -11.04 -4.95
N VAL A 54 3.01 -10.93 -5.88
CA VAL A 54 2.51 -9.66 -6.43
C VAL A 54 1.00 -9.61 -6.25
N VAL A 55 0.51 -8.45 -5.78
CA VAL A 55 -0.92 -8.21 -5.63
C VAL A 55 -1.30 -6.98 -6.44
N VAL A 56 -2.35 -7.07 -7.22
CA VAL A 56 -2.93 -5.92 -7.93
C VAL A 56 -4.26 -5.58 -7.29
N VAL A 57 -4.37 -4.34 -6.80
CA VAL A 57 -5.60 -3.81 -6.23
C VAL A 57 -6.24 -2.89 -7.25
N THR A 58 -7.36 -3.31 -7.82
CA THR A 58 -8.07 -2.52 -8.83
C THR A 58 -8.83 -1.37 -8.18
N PRO A 59 -9.14 -0.30 -8.93
CA PRO A 59 -9.93 0.82 -8.40
C PRO A 59 -11.23 0.35 -7.79
N GLY A 60 -11.59 0.91 -6.63
CA GLY A 60 -12.83 0.58 -5.92
C GLY A 60 -12.75 -0.64 -5.01
N THR A 61 -11.64 -1.35 -4.99
CA THR A 61 -11.46 -2.52 -4.12
C THR A 61 -11.04 -2.08 -2.72
N LYS A 62 -11.83 -2.47 -1.72
CA LYS A 62 -11.48 -2.26 -0.32
C LYS A 62 -10.34 -3.20 0.04
N HIS A 63 -9.25 -2.67 0.61
CA HIS A 63 -8.05 -3.46 0.87
C HIS A 63 -7.35 -3.07 2.16
N ASN A 64 -6.64 -4.03 2.73
CA ASN A 64 -5.74 -3.83 3.87
C ASN A 64 -4.60 -4.85 3.78
N PHE A 65 -3.41 -4.45 4.25
CA PHE A 65 -2.24 -5.32 4.36
C PHE A 65 -1.83 -5.40 5.81
N ILE A 66 -1.82 -6.61 6.35
CA ILE A 66 -1.54 -6.87 7.76
C ILE A 66 -0.29 -7.73 7.84
N ASN A 67 0.70 -7.31 8.62
CA ASN A 67 1.87 -8.17 8.84
C ASN A 67 1.51 -9.26 9.84
N THR A 68 1.25 -10.46 9.33
CA THR A 68 0.92 -11.64 10.13
C THR A 68 2.12 -12.56 10.31
N GLY A 69 3.30 -12.16 9.82
CA GLY A 69 4.54 -12.91 9.96
C GLY A 69 5.28 -12.59 11.25
N GLN A 70 6.57 -12.98 11.28
CA GLN A 70 7.41 -12.85 12.47
C GLN A 70 8.55 -11.85 12.27
N GLU A 71 8.59 -11.18 11.14
CA GLU A 71 9.60 -10.15 10.82
C GLU A 71 8.93 -8.99 10.11
N VAL A 72 9.65 -7.87 10.00
CA VAL A 72 9.17 -6.70 9.26
C VAL A 72 8.91 -7.10 7.81
N ALA A 73 7.75 -6.74 7.30
CA ALA A 73 7.42 -6.96 5.90
C ALA A 73 7.88 -5.76 5.08
N LYS A 74 8.59 -6.02 3.97
CA LYS A 74 9.04 -4.99 3.04
C LYS A 74 8.28 -5.13 1.74
N ILE A 75 7.70 -4.02 1.30
CA ILE A 75 6.81 -3.99 0.13
C ILE A 75 7.22 -2.84 -0.77
N ILE A 76 7.29 -3.12 -2.07
CA ILE A 76 7.39 -2.09 -3.10
C ILE A 76 6.00 -1.98 -3.73
N THR A 77 5.46 -0.77 -3.77
CA THR A 77 4.14 -0.55 -4.36
C THR A 77 4.19 0.55 -5.41
N THR A 78 3.37 0.39 -6.44
CA THR A 78 3.17 1.42 -7.46
C THR A 78 1.71 1.82 -7.51
N TYR A 79 1.47 3.11 -7.72
CA TYR A 79 0.15 3.69 -7.87
C TYR A 79 0.02 4.31 -9.26
N SER A 80 -1.06 4.02 -9.95
CA SER A 80 -1.36 4.60 -11.27
C SER A 80 -2.81 5.10 -11.29
N PRO A 81 -3.05 6.42 -11.34
CA PRO A 81 -2.09 7.53 -11.27
C PRO A 81 -1.48 7.72 -9.88
N PRO A 82 -0.51 8.66 -9.71
CA PRO A 82 0.10 8.93 -8.41
C PRO A 82 -0.92 9.24 -7.32
N ASN A 83 -0.73 8.63 -6.15
CA ASN A 83 -1.65 8.75 -5.01
C ASN A 83 -1.02 9.40 -3.78
N HIS A 84 0.32 9.41 -3.70
CA HIS A 84 1.05 9.99 -2.57
C HIS A 84 2.02 11.07 -3.04
N ILE A 85 2.38 11.99 -2.13
CA ILE A 85 3.36 13.03 -2.42
C ILE A 85 4.74 12.41 -2.57
N ASP A 86 5.47 12.82 -3.62
CA ASP A 86 6.82 12.33 -3.90
C ASP A 86 7.77 12.55 -2.72
N GLY A 87 8.62 11.57 -2.48
CA GLY A 87 9.61 11.60 -1.41
C GLY A 87 9.10 11.15 -0.05
N ARG A 88 7.83 10.80 0.07
CA ARG A 88 7.28 10.30 1.33
C ARG A 88 7.44 8.79 1.44
N VAL A 89 7.77 8.36 2.66
CA VAL A 89 7.85 6.94 3.00
C VAL A 89 7.03 6.70 4.26
N HIS A 90 6.01 5.86 4.16
CA HIS A 90 5.20 5.49 5.31
C HIS A 90 5.76 4.21 5.93
N VAL A 91 6.27 4.32 7.15
CA VAL A 91 6.92 3.21 7.84
C VAL A 91 5.92 2.40 8.67
N THR A 92 4.90 3.08 9.19
CA THR A 92 3.86 2.46 10.02
C THR A 92 2.49 2.95 9.57
N LYS A 93 1.45 2.25 10.04
CA LYS A 93 0.07 2.69 9.84
C LYS A 93 -0.17 4.10 10.37
N GLU A 94 0.41 4.41 11.55
CA GLU A 94 0.24 5.73 12.15
C GLU A 94 0.81 6.82 11.28
N ASP A 95 1.98 6.60 10.69
CA ASP A 95 2.58 7.56 9.76
C ASP A 95 1.68 7.79 8.54
N ALA A 96 1.15 6.73 7.98
CA ALA A 96 0.24 6.83 6.83
C ALA A 96 -1.06 7.54 7.20
N ASP A 97 -1.63 7.24 8.36
CA ASP A 97 -2.91 7.80 8.80
C ASP A 97 -2.81 9.31 9.09
N THR A 98 -1.65 9.79 9.50
CA THR A 98 -1.44 11.21 9.78
C THR A 98 -1.05 12.03 8.55
N ASP A 99 -0.84 11.39 7.40
CA ASP A 99 -0.42 12.08 6.18
C ASP A 99 -1.62 12.49 5.31
N ALA A 100 -2.39 13.46 5.80
CA ALA A 100 -3.56 13.98 5.09
C ALA A 100 -3.20 14.69 3.78
N GLU A 101 -1.99 15.21 3.65
CA GLU A 101 -1.54 15.87 2.42
C GLU A 101 -1.39 14.87 1.27
N ASP A 102 -0.93 13.66 1.55
CA ASP A 102 -0.83 12.60 0.54
C ASP A 102 -2.22 12.22 0.01
N GLU A 103 -3.19 12.11 0.90
CA GLU A 103 -4.55 11.80 0.52
C GLU A 103 -5.16 12.90 -0.37
N ALA A 104 -4.96 14.15 0.01
CA ALA A 104 -5.41 15.29 -0.78
C ALA A 104 -4.72 15.34 -2.14
N PHE A 105 -3.44 15.02 -2.22
CA PHE A 105 -2.69 14.94 -3.48
C PHE A 105 -3.25 13.83 -4.38
N GLY A 106 -3.52 12.66 -3.82
CA GLY A 106 -4.14 11.56 -4.55
C GLY A 106 -5.47 11.95 -5.16
N ASP A 107 -6.32 12.64 -4.40
CA ASP A 107 -7.60 13.12 -4.87
C ASP A 107 -7.45 14.12 -6.02
N ALA A 108 -6.44 14.96 -5.99
CA ALA A 108 -6.19 15.94 -7.05
C ALA A 108 -5.74 15.31 -8.38
N GLN A 109 -5.26 14.06 -8.37
CA GLN A 109 -4.83 13.34 -9.57
C GLN A 109 -5.95 12.60 -10.29
N LYS A 110 -7.13 12.59 -9.75
CA LYS A 110 -8.29 11.90 -10.32
C LYS A 110 -8.84 12.55 -11.58
#